data_a05ad719d58f7096d43cb0842a94025e
#
_entry.id   a05ad719d58f7096d43cb0842a94025e
#
_cell.length_a   1.000
_cell.length_b   1.000
_cell.length_c   1.000
_cell.angle_alpha   90.00
_cell.angle_beta   90.00
_cell.angle_gamma   90.00
#
_symmetry.space_group_name_H-M   'P 1'
#
loop_
_entity.id
_entity.type
_entity.pdbx_description
1 polymer ?
#
loop_
_entity_poly.entity_id
_entity_poly.type
_entity_poly.pdbx_seq_one_letter_code
_entity_poly.pdbx_strand_id
1 'polypeptide(L)'
;MIMRILFFILALASFAASGAEVAGVKLDDKTQVESRDLVLNGAGLRKRVVFNVYVIGLYLPEKKTDTAAVLQLAGPKRAAIHMLRDVGAEQFTDALVEGLRENHSEADYKALEPRVKELAGTFAEIKEAKKGMTITLDWTGAATQLTVNGKPAGKPIAGEDFYRALLRIWLGDKPVQNDLKKSLLGA
;
A
#
# COMPACT_ATOMS: atom_id res chain seq x y z
N MET A 1 32.81 -50.56 28.89
CA MET A 1 32.01 -49.38 29.27
C MET A 1 31.85 -48.55 28.01
N ILE A 2 30.69 -48.77 27.31
CA ILE A 2 30.42 -48.23 25.95
C ILE A 2 29.55 -47.00 26.14
N MET A 3 30.09 -45.80 25.85
CA MET A 3 29.41 -44.51 25.95
C MET A 3 28.61 -44.26 24.68
N ARG A 4 27.26 -44.36 24.78
CA ARG A 4 26.33 -44.06 23.69
C ARG A 4 26.18 -42.54 23.59
N ILE A 5 26.72 -41.95 22.54
CA ILE A 5 26.50 -40.53 22.20
C ILE A 5 25.17 -40.45 21.45
N LEU A 6 24.18 -39.83 22.10
CA LEU A 6 22.87 -39.52 21.52
C LEU A 6 22.97 -38.23 20.70
N PHE A 7 22.96 -38.33 19.38
CA PHE A 7 22.85 -37.17 18.51
C PHE A 7 21.39 -36.66 18.51
N PHE A 8 21.16 -35.52 19.12
CA PHE A 8 19.90 -34.81 19.01
C PHE A 8 19.90 -34.04 17.68
N ILE A 9 19.18 -34.51 16.68
CA ILE A 9 18.94 -33.81 15.43
C ILE A 9 17.83 -32.76 15.72
N LEU A 10 18.23 -31.49 15.89
CA LEU A 10 17.33 -30.37 15.98
C LEU A 10 16.77 -30.08 14.57
N ALA A 11 15.58 -30.57 14.27
CA ALA A 11 14.88 -30.23 13.04
C ALA A 11 14.46 -28.75 13.10
N LEU A 12 15.18 -27.88 12.39
CA LEU A 12 14.71 -26.51 12.11
C LEU A 12 13.50 -26.63 11.17
N ALA A 13 12.30 -26.48 11.73
CA ALA A 13 11.10 -26.26 10.95
C ALA A 13 11.22 -24.86 10.32
N SER A 14 11.60 -24.78 9.06
CA SER A 14 11.51 -23.56 8.26
C SER A 14 10.02 -23.26 8.09
N PHE A 15 9.51 -22.32 8.87
CA PHE A 15 8.21 -21.69 8.59
C PHE A 15 8.35 -20.97 7.25
N ALA A 16 7.87 -21.58 6.18
CA ALA A 16 7.67 -20.89 4.92
C ALA A 16 6.66 -19.78 5.19
N ALA A 17 7.10 -18.52 5.16
CA ALA A 17 6.22 -17.36 5.13
C ALA A 17 5.36 -17.51 3.86
N SER A 18 4.09 -17.87 4.03
CA SER A 18 3.13 -18.02 2.93
C SER A 18 2.60 -16.64 2.57
N GLY A 19 3.36 -15.92 1.76
CA GLY A 19 2.92 -14.64 1.21
C GLY A 19 1.86 -14.84 0.12
N ALA A 20 1.02 -13.83 -0.11
CA ALA A 20 0.11 -13.80 -1.24
C ALA A 20 0.89 -13.59 -2.54
N GLU A 21 0.49 -14.25 -3.62
CA GLU A 21 1.03 -14.00 -4.95
C GLU A 21 -0.08 -13.47 -5.87
N VAL A 22 0.14 -12.30 -6.48
CA VAL A 22 -0.80 -11.66 -7.40
C VAL A 22 -0.05 -11.26 -8.66
N ALA A 23 -0.47 -11.76 -9.81
CA ALA A 23 0.13 -11.45 -11.12
C ALA A 23 1.67 -11.59 -11.15
N GLY A 24 2.21 -12.62 -10.47
CA GLY A 24 3.64 -12.90 -10.38
C GLY A 24 4.41 -12.04 -9.34
N VAL A 25 3.72 -11.18 -8.59
CA VAL A 25 4.30 -10.42 -7.49
C VAL A 25 4.02 -11.13 -6.18
N LYS A 26 5.08 -11.46 -5.44
CA LYS A 26 4.97 -12.01 -4.08
C LYS A 26 4.91 -10.86 -3.08
N LEU A 27 3.94 -10.93 -2.18
CA LEU A 27 3.77 -9.99 -1.08
C LEU A 27 3.95 -10.73 0.23
N ASP A 28 4.76 -10.19 1.12
CA ASP A 28 4.97 -10.77 2.43
C ASP A 28 3.69 -10.68 3.28
N ASP A 29 3.40 -11.70 4.10
CA ASP A 29 2.25 -11.70 5.01
C ASP A 29 2.32 -10.59 6.07
N LYS A 30 3.53 -10.12 6.38
CA LYS A 30 3.80 -9.09 7.39
C LYS A 30 4.79 -8.06 6.87
N THR A 31 4.69 -6.86 7.41
CA THR A 31 5.67 -5.78 7.20
C THR A 31 5.75 -4.93 8.46
N GLN A 32 6.65 -3.96 8.48
CA GLN A 32 6.76 -3.00 9.58
C GLN A 32 6.71 -1.56 9.08
N VAL A 33 6.04 -0.71 9.87
CA VAL A 33 6.05 0.75 9.75
C VAL A 33 6.34 1.32 11.13
N GLU A 34 7.37 2.15 11.27
CA GLU A 34 7.80 2.73 12.57
C GLU A 34 7.94 1.66 13.68
N SER A 35 8.58 0.54 13.36
CA SER A 35 8.79 -0.61 14.29
C SER A 35 7.49 -1.26 14.77
N ARG A 36 6.36 -0.99 14.13
CA ARG A 36 5.06 -1.64 14.39
C ARG A 36 4.80 -2.69 13.34
N ASP A 37 4.47 -3.90 13.79
CA ASP A 37 4.10 -5.00 12.91
C ASP A 37 2.74 -4.74 12.27
N LEU A 38 2.66 -4.98 10.97
CA LEU A 38 1.45 -4.95 10.17
C LEU A 38 1.26 -6.29 9.48
N VAL A 39 0.02 -6.69 9.32
CA VAL A 39 -0.37 -7.89 8.58
C VAL A 39 -0.97 -7.52 7.23
N LEU A 40 -0.73 -8.32 6.20
CA LEU A 40 -1.35 -8.16 4.91
C LEU A 40 -2.87 -8.36 5.05
N ASN A 41 -3.63 -7.27 4.89
CA ASN A 41 -5.10 -7.30 4.91
C ASN A 41 -5.65 -7.95 3.66
N GLY A 42 -5.13 -7.52 2.52
CA GLY A 42 -5.47 -8.04 1.21
C GLY A 42 -4.57 -7.47 0.13
N ALA A 43 -4.59 -8.09 -1.04
CA ALA A 43 -3.81 -7.67 -2.19
C ALA A 43 -4.57 -7.87 -3.49
N GLY A 44 -4.31 -7.02 -4.48
CA GLY A 44 -5.00 -7.14 -5.75
C GLY A 44 -4.28 -6.45 -6.90
N LEU A 45 -4.76 -6.73 -8.11
CA LEU A 45 -4.23 -6.25 -9.36
C LEU A 45 -5.04 -5.06 -9.88
N ARG A 46 -4.39 -3.92 -10.08
CA ARG A 46 -4.96 -2.77 -10.79
C ARG A 46 -4.82 -2.97 -12.29
N LYS A 47 -5.94 -2.99 -12.97
CA LYS A 47 -6.02 -3.03 -14.43
C LYS A 47 -6.55 -1.71 -14.98
N ARG A 48 -6.04 -1.27 -16.12
CA ARG A 48 -6.63 -0.19 -16.91
C ARG A 48 -6.85 -0.70 -18.32
N VAL A 49 -8.12 -0.85 -18.69
CA VAL A 49 -8.53 -1.53 -19.92
C VAL A 49 -7.96 -2.96 -19.94
N VAL A 50 -7.04 -3.28 -20.81
CA VAL A 50 -6.39 -4.60 -20.95
C VAL A 50 -5.01 -4.70 -20.27
N PHE A 51 -4.53 -3.60 -19.68
CA PHE A 51 -3.17 -3.53 -19.17
C PHE A 51 -3.13 -3.74 -17.65
N ASN A 52 -2.25 -4.61 -17.19
CA ASN A 52 -1.87 -4.71 -15.80
C ASN A 52 -0.98 -3.52 -15.45
N VAL A 53 -1.39 -2.69 -14.49
CA VAL A 53 -0.67 -1.45 -14.14
C VAL A 53 0.22 -1.67 -12.93
N TYR A 54 -0.34 -2.18 -11.83
CA TYR A 54 0.39 -2.51 -10.61
C TYR A 54 -0.34 -3.56 -9.77
N VAL A 55 0.38 -4.20 -8.89
CA VAL A 55 -0.18 -4.94 -7.76
C VAL A 55 -0.10 -4.04 -6.54
N ILE A 56 -1.14 -4.02 -5.72
CA ILE A 56 -1.16 -3.30 -4.45
C ILE A 56 -1.50 -4.25 -3.31
N GLY A 57 -0.74 -4.16 -2.20
CA GLY A 57 -1.03 -4.79 -0.92
C GLY A 57 -1.39 -3.73 0.12
N LEU A 58 -2.46 -3.98 0.87
CA LEU A 58 -2.85 -3.18 2.02
C LEU A 58 -2.42 -3.89 3.30
N TYR A 59 -1.62 -3.21 4.12
CA TYR A 59 -1.15 -3.73 5.40
C TYR A 59 -1.70 -2.90 6.55
N LEU A 60 -2.24 -3.59 7.54
CA LEU A 60 -2.93 -3.01 8.69
C LEU A 60 -2.41 -3.62 9.99
N PRO A 61 -2.60 -2.97 11.16
CA PRO A 61 -2.32 -3.56 12.47
C PRO A 61 -3.08 -4.87 12.73
N GLU A 62 -4.28 -4.98 12.19
CA GLU A 62 -5.14 -6.16 12.21
C GLU A 62 -6.05 -6.21 10.98
N LYS A 63 -6.51 -7.40 10.59
CA LYS A 63 -7.37 -7.57 9.42
C LYS A 63 -8.74 -6.91 9.59
N LYS A 64 -9.20 -6.22 8.54
CA LYS A 64 -10.52 -5.60 8.44
C LYS A 64 -11.14 -5.90 7.08
N THR A 65 -12.44 -6.17 7.05
CA THR A 65 -13.17 -6.60 5.85
C THR A 65 -14.11 -5.54 5.30
N ASP A 66 -14.22 -4.38 5.96
CA ASP A 66 -15.02 -3.26 5.47
C ASP A 66 -14.24 -1.95 5.45
N THR A 67 -14.65 -1.05 4.57
CA THR A 67 -14.00 0.25 4.36
C THR A 67 -13.99 1.13 5.60
N ALA A 68 -15.12 1.22 6.32
CA ALA A 68 -15.23 2.10 7.48
C ALA A 68 -14.28 1.65 8.58
N ALA A 69 -14.22 0.33 8.86
CA ALA A 69 -13.30 -0.24 9.84
C ALA A 69 -11.83 0.00 9.45
N VAL A 70 -11.45 -0.11 8.17
CA VAL A 70 -10.09 0.22 7.69
C VAL A 70 -9.75 1.70 7.91
N LEU A 71 -10.66 2.60 7.52
CA LEU A 71 -10.44 4.05 7.60
C LEU A 71 -10.38 4.57 9.03
N GLN A 72 -11.13 3.94 9.96
CA GLN A 72 -11.16 4.31 11.38
C GLN A 72 -10.12 3.58 12.24
N LEU A 73 -9.47 2.56 11.70
CA LEU A 73 -8.50 1.77 12.45
C LEU A 73 -7.33 2.66 12.89
N ALA A 74 -7.05 2.67 14.18
CA ALA A 74 -5.90 3.38 14.75
C ALA A 74 -4.58 2.69 14.42
N GLY A 75 -3.50 3.44 14.45
CA GLY A 75 -2.15 2.92 14.22
C GLY A 75 -1.66 3.03 12.77
N PRO A 76 -0.39 2.66 12.55
CA PRO A 76 0.24 2.75 11.23
C PRO A 76 -0.42 1.84 10.21
N LYS A 77 -0.32 2.21 8.94
CA LYS A 77 -0.86 1.48 7.79
C LYS A 77 0.08 1.63 6.61
N ARG A 78 0.05 0.69 5.68
CA ARG A 78 0.82 0.76 4.43
C ARG A 78 -0.03 0.35 3.24
N ALA A 79 0.02 1.15 2.19
CA ALA A 79 -0.33 0.74 0.85
C ALA A 79 0.97 0.51 0.06
N ALA A 80 1.27 -0.74 -0.30
CA ALA A 80 2.48 -1.11 -1.05
C ALA A 80 2.12 -1.40 -2.50
N ILE A 81 2.63 -0.59 -3.43
CA ILE A 81 2.34 -0.65 -4.86
C ILE A 81 3.58 -1.19 -5.59
N HIS A 82 3.41 -2.30 -6.31
CA HIS A 82 4.44 -2.92 -7.13
C HIS A 82 4.12 -2.71 -8.60
N MET A 83 4.91 -1.89 -9.29
CA MET A 83 4.67 -1.51 -10.67
C MET A 83 4.88 -2.66 -11.64
N LEU A 84 3.90 -2.92 -12.51
CA LEU A 84 3.97 -3.94 -13.55
C LEU A 84 4.28 -3.36 -14.94
N ARG A 85 4.25 -2.02 -15.05
CA ARG A 85 4.61 -1.25 -16.25
C ARG A 85 5.10 0.13 -15.86
N ASP A 86 5.72 0.81 -16.82
CA ASP A 86 6.13 2.19 -16.65
C ASP A 86 4.90 3.11 -16.68
N VAL A 87 4.87 4.08 -15.74
CA VAL A 87 3.82 5.11 -15.63
C VAL A 87 4.49 6.44 -15.34
N GLY A 88 4.31 7.42 -16.22
CA GLY A 88 4.85 8.76 -16.04
C GLY A 88 4.22 9.50 -14.86
N ALA A 89 4.96 10.45 -14.29
CA ALA A 89 4.53 11.25 -13.14
C ALA A 89 3.20 11.97 -13.37
N GLU A 90 2.97 12.51 -14.56
CA GLU A 90 1.72 13.17 -14.93
C GLU A 90 0.54 12.21 -14.84
N GLN A 91 0.64 11.03 -15.47
CA GLN A 91 -0.42 10.02 -15.41
C GLN A 91 -0.70 9.53 -13.97
N PHE A 92 0.36 9.46 -13.15
CA PHE A 92 0.22 9.07 -11.74
C PHE A 92 -0.51 10.18 -10.95
N THR A 93 -0.16 11.44 -11.20
CA THR A 93 -0.79 12.61 -10.58
C THR A 93 -2.25 12.74 -11.02
N ASP A 94 -2.56 12.57 -12.30
CA ASP A 94 -3.93 12.61 -12.82
C ASP A 94 -4.80 11.55 -12.16
N ALA A 95 -4.30 10.31 -12.05
CA ALA A 95 -5.02 9.23 -11.40
C ALA A 95 -5.25 9.49 -9.89
N LEU A 96 -4.26 10.12 -9.21
CA LEU A 96 -4.38 10.55 -7.82
C LEU A 96 -5.49 11.59 -7.66
N VAL A 97 -5.46 12.64 -8.48
CA VAL A 97 -6.43 13.75 -8.44
C VAL A 97 -7.83 13.24 -8.77
N GLU A 98 -7.98 12.45 -9.84
CA GLU A 98 -9.26 11.85 -10.23
C GLU A 98 -9.83 10.99 -9.10
N GLY A 99 -9.04 10.07 -8.55
CA GLY A 99 -9.48 9.19 -7.47
C GLY A 99 -9.88 9.92 -6.19
N LEU A 100 -9.20 11.02 -5.86
CA LEU A 100 -9.56 11.88 -4.73
C LEU A 100 -10.86 12.64 -5.00
N ARG A 101 -11.03 13.27 -6.18
CA ARG A 101 -12.24 14.03 -6.54
C ARG A 101 -13.47 13.14 -6.59
N GLU A 102 -13.36 11.93 -7.09
CA GLU A 102 -14.47 10.98 -7.15
C GLU A 102 -15.00 10.55 -5.77
N ASN A 103 -14.14 10.61 -4.74
CA ASN A 103 -14.46 10.11 -3.40
C ASN A 103 -14.59 11.21 -2.33
N HIS A 104 -14.57 12.48 -2.72
CA HIS A 104 -14.70 13.62 -1.80
C HIS A 104 -15.60 14.70 -2.40
N SER A 105 -16.26 15.48 -1.54
CA SER A 105 -16.93 16.71 -1.99
C SER A 105 -15.92 17.73 -2.51
N GLU A 106 -16.37 18.69 -3.32
CA GLU A 106 -15.48 19.74 -3.82
C GLU A 106 -14.84 20.55 -2.66
N ALA A 107 -15.59 20.77 -1.57
CA ALA A 107 -15.09 21.45 -0.37
C ALA A 107 -14.00 20.64 0.33
N ASP A 108 -14.20 19.31 0.51
CA ASP A 108 -13.22 18.43 1.12
C ASP A 108 -11.97 18.32 0.25
N TYR A 109 -12.15 18.15 -1.08
CA TYR A 109 -11.02 18.11 -2.01
C TYR A 109 -10.20 19.41 -1.95
N LYS A 110 -10.86 20.57 -1.91
CA LYS A 110 -10.18 21.87 -1.79
C LYS A 110 -9.34 21.98 -0.51
N ALA A 111 -9.81 21.40 0.61
CA ALA A 111 -9.04 21.35 1.86
C ALA A 111 -7.82 20.41 1.76
N LEU A 112 -7.89 19.39 0.93
CA LEU A 112 -6.79 18.44 0.69
C LEU A 112 -5.77 18.98 -0.34
N GLU A 113 -6.18 19.88 -1.22
CA GLU A 113 -5.42 20.31 -2.41
C GLU A 113 -3.96 20.73 -2.14
N PRO A 114 -3.61 21.48 -1.07
CA PRO A 114 -2.21 21.81 -0.79
C PRO A 114 -1.34 20.57 -0.61
N ARG A 115 -1.85 19.56 0.11
CA ARG A 115 -1.15 18.29 0.38
C ARG A 115 -1.11 17.39 -0.86
N VAL A 116 -2.15 17.44 -1.69
CA VAL A 116 -2.16 16.77 -3.00
C VAL A 116 -1.07 17.33 -3.90
N LYS A 117 -0.91 18.66 -3.94
CA LYS A 117 0.17 19.34 -4.71
C LYS A 117 1.56 18.96 -4.20
N GLU A 118 1.74 18.82 -2.87
CA GLU A 118 3.00 18.38 -2.28
C GLU A 118 3.34 16.93 -2.71
N LEU A 119 2.38 16.01 -2.65
CA LEU A 119 2.56 14.64 -3.10
C LEU A 119 2.82 14.56 -4.62
N ALA A 120 2.09 15.34 -5.42
CA ALA A 120 2.29 15.44 -6.87
C ALA A 120 3.68 15.98 -7.21
N GLY A 121 4.19 16.95 -6.46
CA GLY A 121 5.56 17.43 -6.58
C GLY A 121 6.60 16.33 -6.38
N THR A 122 6.37 15.46 -5.40
CA THR A 122 7.25 14.29 -5.19
C THR A 122 7.21 13.33 -6.38
N PHE A 123 6.04 13.07 -6.98
CA PHE A 123 5.96 12.27 -8.21
C PHE A 123 6.68 12.94 -9.39
N ALA A 124 6.59 14.25 -9.52
CA ALA A 124 7.29 14.99 -10.56
C ALA A 124 8.83 14.87 -10.44
N GLU A 125 9.36 14.82 -9.22
CA GLU A 125 10.80 14.57 -8.97
C GLU A 125 11.20 13.13 -9.34
N ILE A 126 10.33 12.14 -9.11
CA ILE A 126 10.53 10.74 -9.51
C ILE A 126 10.49 10.58 -11.03
N LYS A 127 9.76 11.46 -11.76
CA LYS A 127 9.55 11.49 -13.21
C LYS A 127 8.74 10.33 -13.76
N GLU A 128 9.10 9.11 -13.40
CA GLU A 128 8.48 7.89 -13.92
C GLU A 128 8.54 6.76 -12.89
N ALA A 129 7.40 6.14 -12.62
CA ALA A 129 7.31 4.90 -11.86
C ALA A 129 7.56 3.73 -12.81
N LYS A 130 8.78 3.18 -12.81
CA LYS A 130 9.18 2.11 -13.74
C LYS A 130 8.69 0.74 -13.30
N LYS A 131 8.46 -0.14 -14.26
CA LYS A 131 8.18 -1.56 -14.00
C LYS A 131 9.22 -2.14 -13.04
N GLY A 132 8.73 -2.87 -12.02
CA GLY A 132 9.56 -3.46 -10.96
C GLY A 132 9.84 -2.54 -9.78
N MET A 133 9.51 -1.25 -9.88
CA MET A 133 9.58 -0.36 -8.71
C MET A 133 8.50 -0.70 -7.68
N THR A 134 8.87 -0.57 -6.41
CA THR A 134 7.95 -0.59 -5.29
C THR A 134 7.79 0.82 -4.74
N ILE A 135 6.54 1.28 -4.67
CA ILE A 135 6.17 2.57 -4.07
C ILE A 135 5.31 2.26 -2.85
N THR A 136 5.65 2.80 -1.68
CA THR A 136 4.80 2.67 -0.51
C THR A 136 4.27 4.02 -0.07
N LEU A 137 3.02 4.03 0.36
CA LEU A 137 2.38 5.12 1.08
C LEU A 137 2.13 4.62 2.51
N ASP A 138 2.90 5.13 3.44
CA ASP A 138 2.86 4.71 4.84
C ASP A 138 2.22 5.80 5.71
N TRP A 139 1.20 5.46 6.44
CA TRP A 139 0.77 6.23 7.60
C TRP A 139 1.63 5.82 8.79
N THR A 140 2.46 6.72 9.29
CA THR A 140 3.39 6.45 10.41
C THR A 140 2.76 6.61 11.79
N GLY A 141 1.52 7.09 11.85
CA GLY A 141 0.87 7.57 13.08
C GLY A 141 0.95 9.09 13.26
N ALA A 142 1.77 9.77 12.44
CA ALA A 142 1.96 11.23 12.47
C ALA A 142 1.82 11.85 11.08
N ALA A 143 2.33 11.20 10.05
CA ALA A 143 2.35 11.70 8.67
C ALA A 143 2.27 10.58 7.64
N THR A 144 1.90 10.95 6.43
CA THR A 144 2.02 10.10 5.23
C THR A 144 3.44 10.19 4.70
N GLN A 145 4.16 9.07 4.68
CA GLN A 145 5.50 8.97 4.09
C GLN A 145 5.44 8.17 2.79
N LEU A 146 5.93 8.76 1.70
CA LEU A 146 6.17 8.06 0.45
C LEU A 146 7.57 7.43 0.48
N THR A 147 7.70 6.17 0.01
CA THR A 147 9.01 5.59 -0.29
C THR A 147 9.03 5.02 -1.71
N VAL A 148 10.20 4.99 -2.31
CA VAL A 148 10.46 4.34 -3.60
C VAL A 148 11.60 3.35 -3.41
N ASN A 149 11.36 2.07 -3.67
CA ASN A 149 12.32 0.99 -3.45
C ASN A 149 12.93 1.04 -2.03
N GLY A 150 12.08 1.30 -1.03
CA GLY A 150 12.47 1.37 0.38
C GLY A 150 13.21 2.65 0.81
N LYS A 151 13.40 3.62 -0.09
CA LYS A 151 14.03 4.91 0.24
C LYS A 151 12.96 6.00 0.34
N PRO A 152 12.96 6.83 1.40
CA PRO A 152 12.06 7.97 1.50
C PRO A 152 12.14 8.87 0.26
N ALA A 153 10.99 9.32 -0.23
CA ALA A 153 10.86 10.26 -1.32
C ALA A 153 9.92 11.40 -0.90
N GLY A 154 10.33 12.62 -1.17
CA GLY A 154 9.62 13.82 -0.72
C GLY A 154 9.63 14.00 0.81
N LYS A 155 8.87 14.98 1.27
CA LYS A 155 8.67 15.25 2.70
C LYS A 155 7.47 14.47 3.23
N PRO A 156 7.48 14.08 4.53
CA PRO A 156 6.30 13.51 5.16
C PRO A 156 5.14 14.53 5.18
N ILE A 157 3.95 14.11 4.77
CA ILE A 157 2.75 14.96 4.71
C ILE A 157 1.88 14.68 5.93
N ALA A 158 1.68 15.69 6.77
CA ALA A 158 0.93 15.56 8.01
C ALA A 158 -0.58 15.40 7.78
N GLY A 159 -1.25 14.79 8.76
CA GLY A 159 -2.71 14.66 8.82
C GLY A 159 -3.21 13.27 8.43
N GLU A 160 -3.86 12.59 9.39
CA GLU A 160 -4.47 11.27 9.14
C GLU A 160 -5.65 11.37 8.17
N ASP A 161 -6.34 12.50 8.14
CA ASP A 161 -7.39 12.80 7.18
C ASP A 161 -6.89 12.70 5.73
N PHE A 162 -5.67 13.18 5.46
CA PHE A 162 -5.03 13.05 4.15
C PHE A 162 -4.74 11.58 3.79
N TYR A 163 -4.19 10.81 4.72
CA TYR A 163 -3.96 9.39 4.48
C TYR A 163 -5.25 8.62 4.26
N ARG A 164 -6.29 8.91 5.03
CA ARG A 164 -7.63 8.33 4.84
C ARG A 164 -8.21 8.69 3.47
N ALA A 165 -8.00 9.94 3.03
CA ALA A 165 -8.42 10.37 1.71
C ALA A 165 -7.69 9.58 0.60
N LEU A 166 -6.39 9.35 0.72
CA LEU A 166 -5.64 8.50 -0.21
C LEU A 166 -6.18 7.07 -0.26
N LEU A 167 -6.48 6.46 0.88
CA LEU A 167 -7.05 5.11 0.91
C LEU A 167 -8.42 5.02 0.21
N ARG A 168 -9.22 6.08 0.21
CA ARG A 168 -10.52 6.12 -0.49
C ARG A 168 -10.39 5.97 -2.00
N ILE A 169 -9.25 6.24 -2.59
CA ILE A 169 -8.98 5.99 -4.01
C ILE A 169 -9.26 4.52 -4.36
N TRP A 170 -8.90 3.60 -3.46
CA TRP A 170 -9.12 2.15 -3.65
C TRP A 170 -10.31 1.60 -2.88
N LEU A 171 -10.66 2.20 -1.74
CA LEU A 171 -11.65 1.66 -0.80
C LEU A 171 -12.94 2.47 -0.71
N GLY A 172 -12.99 3.66 -1.30
CA GLY A 172 -14.15 4.56 -1.23
C GLY A 172 -15.38 4.05 -1.97
N ASP A 173 -16.40 4.89 -2.06
CA ASP A 173 -17.67 4.55 -2.72
C ASP A 173 -17.52 4.45 -4.24
N LYS A 174 -16.57 5.25 -4.80
CA LYS A 174 -16.19 5.20 -6.21
C LYS A 174 -14.71 4.77 -6.33
N PRO A 175 -14.39 3.50 -6.03
CA PRO A 175 -13.02 3.04 -6.09
C PRO A 175 -12.53 2.99 -7.53
N VAL A 176 -11.23 3.14 -7.74
CA VAL A 176 -10.64 3.03 -9.09
C VAL A 176 -10.94 1.70 -9.78
N GLN A 177 -11.28 0.65 -9.00
CA GLN A 177 -11.68 -0.67 -9.51
C GLN A 177 -12.39 -1.48 -8.41
N ASN A 178 -13.62 -1.94 -8.67
CA ASN A 178 -14.42 -2.65 -7.66
C ASN A 178 -13.82 -3.99 -7.21
N ASP A 179 -13.29 -4.78 -8.14
CA ASP A 179 -12.68 -6.07 -7.78
C ASP A 179 -11.40 -5.87 -6.96
N LEU A 180 -10.65 -4.79 -7.24
CA LEU A 180 -9.48 -4.44 -6.44
C LEU A 180 -9.88 -4.06 -5.01
N LYS A 181 -10.95 -3.26 -4.83
CA LYS A 181 -11.49 -2.95 -3.51
C LYS A 181 -11.82 -4.22 -2.72
N LYS A 182 -12.54 -5.17 -3.33
CA LYS A 182 -12.88 -6.45 -2.69
C LYS A 182 -11.60 -7.21 -2.26
N SER A 183 -10.64 -7.33 -3.18
CA SER A 183 -9.37 -8.02 -2.89
C SER A 183 -8.59 -7.36 -1.74
N LEU A 184 -8.58 -6.03 -1.64
CA LEU A 184 -7.92 -5.31 -0.56
C LEU A 184 -8.62 -5.47 0.79
N LEU A 185 -9.94 -5.71 0.78
CA LEU A 185 -10.74 -6.01 1.97
C LEU A 185 -10.76 -7.50 2.33
N GLY A 186 -9.99 -8.34 1.61
CA GLY A 186 -9.85 -9.77 1.92
C GLY A 186 -11.04 -10.62 1.47
N ALA A 187 -11.82 -10.16 0.47
CA ALA A 187 -12.98 -10.86 -0.09
C ALA A 187 -12.67 -11.41 -1.49
#